data_183c55817807d2f1b5664b5103396d07
#
_entry.id   183c55817807d2f1b5664b5103396d07
#
_cell.length_a   1.000
_cell.length_b   1.000
_cell.length_c   1.000
_cell.angle_alpha   90.00
_cell.angle_beta   90.00
_cell.angle_gamma   90.00
#
_symmetry.space_group_name_H-M   'P 1'
#
loop_
_entity.id
_entity.type
_entity.pdbx_description
1 polymer ?
#
loop_
_entity_poly.entity_id
_entity_poly.type
_entity_poly.pdbx_seq_one_letter_code
_entity_poly.pdbx_strand_id
1 'polypeptide(L)'
;LGYSTVPTPQAKPLSKTEVLGCTSPVLNDIDAFVFVADGRFHLESAMIHNPSVLSYQYNPYNKIMTQEFYETPKMLINRQAAIAKAQDQTKWGIILGTLGRQGNVQILERIKKAMDEAGKTYFVLLLSEIFPSKLALFEEVGAWVQIACPRLSIDWGRAFQKAPLLNPYEAHVALGKTTFKKTYPMDFYSKGSGPWTNYHVEEKEKGENEEKGKDMMQVVEVVK
;
A
#
# COMPACT_ATOMS: atom_id res chain seq x y z
N LEU A 1 20.43 24.24 -21.81
CA LEU A 1 19.41 24.41 -20.77
C LEU A 1 20.16 24.89 -19.51
N GLY A 2 19.89 26.12 -19.06
CA GLY A 2 20.69 26.82 -18.02
C GLY A 2 20.36 26.42 -16.57
N TYR A 3 20.09 25.13 -16.28
CA TYR A 3 19.88 24.66 -14.90
C TYR A 3 21.21 24.37 -14.24
N SER A 4 21.51 25.07 -13.16
CA SER A 4 22.76 24.90 -12.40
C SER A 4 22.73 23.63 -11.51
N THR A 5 21.56 23.15 -11.12
CA THR A 5 21.39 21.94 -10.30
C THR A 5 20.09 21.25 -10.63
N VAL A 6 20.13 19.92 -10.72
CA VAL A 6 18.93 19.06 -10.79
C VAL A 6 18.76 18.39 -9.43
N PRO A 7 17.64 18.63 -8.71
CA PRO A 7 17.38 17.95 -7.45
C PRO A 7 17.39 16.43 -7.61
N THR A 8 18.02 15.72 -6.68
CA THR A 8 18.01 14.26 -6.62
C THR A 8 17.21 13.79 -5.41
N PRO A 9 15.87 13.64 -5.53
CA PRO A 9 15.04 13.30 -4.40
C PRO A 9 15.31 11.89 -3.91
N GLN A 10 14.99 11.62 -2.65
CA GLN A 10 15.19 10.33 -2.02
C GLN A 10 14.02 9.98 -1.09
N ALA A 11 13.45 8.80 -1.25
CA ALA A 11 12.55 8.18 -0.27
C ALA A 11 13.34 7.13 0.53
N LYS A 12 13.89 7.51 1.69
CA LYS A 12 14.67 6.55 2.52
C LYS A 12 13.81 5.35 2.93
N PRO A 13 14.33 4.09 2.88
CA PRO A 13 15.74 3.69 2.71
C PRO A 13 16.20 3.50 1.26
N LEU A 14 15.38 3.82 0.26
CA LEU A 14 15.78 3.72 -1.15
C LEU A 14 16.97 4.63 -1.45
N SER A 15 17.70 4.32 -2.51
CA SER A 15 18.78 5.16 -3.02
C SER A 15 18.25 6.50 -3.55
N LYS A 16 19.13 7.48 -3.75
CA LYS A 16 18.75 8.72 -4.42
C LYS A 16 18.20 8.43 -5.82
N THR A 17 17.11 9.08 -6.17
CA THR A 17 16.38 8.93 -7.44
C THR A 17 15.72 7.56 -7.68
N GLU A 18 15.90 6.60 -6.78
CA GLU A 18 15.24 5.31 -6.87
C GLU A 18 13.74 5.44 -6.51
N VAL A 19 12.89 4.81 -7.33
CA VAL A 19 11.44 4.78 -7.18
C VAL A 19 10.96 3.34 -7.33
N LEU A 20 10.14 2.88 -6.41
CA LEU A 20 9.40 1.62 -6.53
C LEU A 20 7.94 1.90 -6.93
N GLY A 21 7.25 0.88 -7.43
CA GLY A 21 5.82 0.97 -7.75
C GLY A 21 4.92 1.28 -6.54
N CYS A 22 5.48 1.22 -5.33
CA CYS A 22 4.79 1.46 -4.07
C CYS A 22 5.49 2.48 -3.16
N THR A 23 6.65 3.00 -3.55
CA THR A 23 7.39 3.98 -2.75
C THR A 23 8.10 4.96 -3.67
N SER A 24 7.78 6.23 -3.52
CA SER A 24 8.36 7.33 -4.25
C SER A 24 8.57 8.53 -3.34
N PRO A 25 9.55 9.41 -3.63
CA PRO A 25 9.76 10.62 -2.86
C PRO A 25 8.60 11.61 -3.04
N VAL A 26 8.37 12.43 -2.03
CA VAL A 26 7.59 13.66 -2.17
C VAL A 26 8.47 14.70 -2.85
N LEU A 27 7.93 15.35 -3.87
CA LEU A 27 8.61 16.34 -4.67
C LEU A 27 8.06 17.73 -4.32
N ASN A 28 8.87 18.54 -3.66
CA ASN A 28 8.49 19.89 -3.27
C ASN A 28 9.23 20.92 -4.14
N ASP A 29 8.56 22.03 -4.43
CA ASP A 29 9.14 23.19 -5.10
C ASP A 29 9.74 22.88 -6.47
N ILE A 30 9.09 21.99 -7.22
CA ILE A 30 9.43 21.67 -8.61
C ILE A 30 8.22 21.76 -9.51
N ASP A 31 8.42 22.21 -10.75
CA ASP A 31 7.36 22.32 -11.74
C ASP A 31 7.11 21.00 -12.47
N ALA A 32 8.17 20.23 -12.69
CA ALA A 32 8.10 18.97 -13.43
C ALA A 32 9.21 18.01 -13.01
N PHE A 33 8.98 16.71 -13.25
CA PHE A 33 10.02 15.70 -13.16
C PHE A 33 10.08 14.82 -14.40
N VAL A 34 11.27 14.31 -14.70
CA VAL A 34 11.49 13.36 -15.79
C VAL A 34 11.88 12.02 -15.21
N PHE A 35 11.13 10.99 -15.51
CA PHE A 35 11.41 9.60 -15.13
C PHE A 35 12.10 8.88 -16.30
N VAL A 36 13.28 8.34 -16.06
CA VAL A 36 14.08 7.65 -17.08
C VAL A 36 13.88 6.15 -16.94
N ALA A 37 13.04 5.56 -17.79
CA ALA A 37 12.76 4.13 -17.81
C ALA A 37 11.99 3.73 -19.10
N ASP A 38 11.85 2.43 -19.32
CA ASP A 38 11.09 1.85 -20.42
C ASP A 38 9.62 1.50 -20.05
N GLY A 39 9.26 1.60 -18.76
CA GLY A 39 7.91 1.25 -18.27
C GLY A 39 7.32 2.28 -17.33
N ARG A 40 5.99 2.22 -17.15
CA ARG A 40 5.19 3.20 -16.37
C ARG A 40 4.99 2.84 -14.91
N PHE A 41 5.13 1.57 -14.53
CA PHE A 41 4.70 1.08 -13.21
C PHE A 41 5.31 1.85 -12.03
N HIS A 42 6.59 2.18 -12.11
CA HIS A 42 7.28 2.94 -11.08
C HIS A 42 6.99 4.44 -11.19
N LEU A 43 6.88 4.97 -12.42
CA LEU A 43 6.48 6.34 -12.70
C LEU A 43 5.10 6.66 -12.10
N GLU A 44 4.15 5.74 -12.22
CA GLU A 44 2.80 5.90 -11.65
C GLU A 44 2.81 6.08 -10.14
N SER A 45 3.71 5.41 -9.42
CA SER A 45 3.91 5.64 -7.99
C SER A 45 4.30 7.11 -7.70
N ALA A 46 5.21 7.66 -8.49
CA ALA A 46 5.62 9.05 -8.35
C ALA A 46 4.48 10.02 -8.69
N MET A 47 3.69 9.73 -9.73
CA MET A 47 2.51 10.55 -10.10
C MET A 47 1.40 10.51 -9.04
N ILE A 48 1.14 9.33 -8.45
CA ILE A 48 0.16 9.20 -7.35
C ILE A 48 0.59 10.01 -6.13
N HIS A 49 1.88 9.97 -5.79
CA HIS A 49 2.42 10.68 -4.63
C HIS A 49 2.58 12.18 -4.85
N ASN A 50 2.67 12.63 -6.12
CA ASN A 50 2.89 14.03 -6.50
C ASN A 50 1.88 14.46 -7.59
N PRO A 51 0.57 14.46 -7.32
CA PRO A 51 -0.46 14.61 -8.34
C PRO A 51 -0.52 15.99 -9.00
N SER A 52 0.12 17.00 -8.43
CA SER A 52 0.17 18.37 -8.95
C SER A 52 1.42 18.68 -9.79
N VAL A 53 2.38 17.74 -9.84
CA VAL A 53 3.66 17.95 -10.55
C VAL A 53 3.57 17.39 -11.95
N LEU A 54 4.00 18.14 -12.96
CA LEU A 54 4.04 17.66 -14.35
C LEU A 54 5.01 16.49 -14.47
N SER A 55 4.57 15.43 -15.15
CA SER A 55 5.30 14.16 -15.23
C SER A 55 5.68 13.84 -16.66
N TYR A 56 6.95 13.54 -16.87
CA TYR A 56 7.48 13.11 -18.15
C TYR A 56 8.20 11.79 -18.01
N GLN A 57 8.11 10.93 -19.03
CA GLN A 57 8.93 9.74 -19.18
C GLN A 57 9.90 9.90 -20.33
N TYR A 58 11.15 9.57 -20.10
CA TYR A 58 12.14 9.40 -21.16
C TYR A 58 12.52 7.92 -21.26
N ASN A 59 12.22 7.32 -22.40
CA ASN A 59 12.62 5.95 -22.68
C ASN A 59 13.99 5.94 -23.36
N PRO A 60 15.04 5.41 -22.72
CA PRO A 60 16.42 5.45 -23.25
C PRO A 60 16.64 4.54 -24.46
N TYR A 61 15.80 3.52 -24.66
CA TYR A 61 15.95 2.59 -25.77
C TYR A 61 15.50 3.19 -27.11
N ASN A 62 14.33 3.82 -27.13
CA ASN A 62 13.80 4.48 -28.33
C ASN A 62 14.09 5.98 -28.39
N LYS A 63 14.65 6.56 -27.30
CA LYS A 63 15.00 7.97 -27.15
C LYS A 63 13.80 8.92 -27.27
N ILE A 64 12.62 8.46 -26.90
CA ILE A 64 11.40 9.24 -26.96
C ILE A 64 11.09 9.77 -25.55
N MET A 65 10.68 11.04 -25.48
CA MET A 65 10.14 11.67 -24.29
C MET A 65 8.64 11.92 -24.47
N THR A 66 7.84 11.48 -23.50
CA THR A 66 6.39 11.64 -23.46
C THR A 66 5.96 12.37 -22.19
N GLN A 67 4.91 13.17 -22.27
CA GLN A 67 4.23 13.66 -21.08
C GLN A 67 3.25 12.59 -20.61
N GLU A 68 3.26 12.31 -19.30
CA GLU A 68 2.51 11.22 -18.72
C GLU A 68 1.45 11.73 -17.73
N PHE A 69 0.32 11.03 -17.68
CA PHE A 69 -0.82 11.39 -16.87
C PHE A 69 -1.30 10.16 -16.08
N TYR A 70 -1.80 10.42 -14.87
CA TYR A 70 -2.46 9.42 -14.04
C TYR A 70 -3.82 9.94 -13.56
N GLU A 71 -4.85 9.12 -13.64
CA GLU A 71 -6.20 9.48 -13.22
C GLU A 71 -6.36 9.44 -11.69
N THR A 72 -5.55 10.23 -10.97
CA THR A 72 -5.54 10.28 -9.51
C THR A 72 -6.94 10.50 -8.91
N PRO A 73 -7.79 11.43 -9.41
CA PRO A 73 -9.12 11.62 -8.83
C PRO A 73 -9.99 10.37 -8.90
N LYS A 74 -9.97 9.66 -10.01
CA LYS A 74 -10.73 8.41 -10.20
C LYS A 74 -10.20 7.30 -9.29
N MET A 75 -8.88 7.19 -9.16
CA MET A 75 -8.26 6.24 -8.24
C MET A 75 -8.70 6.53 -6.80
N LEU A 76 -8.62 7.79 -6.34
CA LEU A 76 -9.01 8.18 -4.97
C LEU A 76 -10.48 7.84 -4.68
N ILE A 77 -11.40 8.16 -5.61
CA ILE A 77 -12.83 7.83 -5.47
C ILE A 77 -13.02 6.31 -5.31
N ASN A 78 -12.35 5.51 -6.14
CA ASN A 78 -12.45 4.06 -6.08
C ASN A 78 -11.91 3.51 -4.75
N ARG A 79 -10.80 4.05 -4.24
CA ARG A 79 -10.21 3.58 -2.98
C ARG A 79 -11.04 4.01 -1.78
N GLN A 80 -11.57 5.22 -1.77
CA GLN A 80 -12.50 5.69 -0.73
C GLN A 80 -13.78 4.83 -0.69
N ALA A 81 -14.35 4.50 -1.85
CA ALA A 81 -15.51 3.61 -1.92
C ALA A 81 -15.20 2.19 -1.38
N ALA A 82 -14.02 1.65 -1.67
CA ALA A 82 -13.58 0.37 -1.14
C ALA A 82 -13.40 0.41 0.39
N ILE A 83 -12.81 1.48 0.92
CA ILE A 83 -12.65 1.71 2.35
C ILE A 83 -14.02 1.81 3.04
N ALA A 84 -14.93 2.63 2.52
CA ALA A 84 -16.28 2.80 3.07
C ALA A 84 -17.03 1.46 3.11
N LYS A 85 -16.97 0.67 2.03
CA LYS A 85 -17.59 -0.67 2.00
C LYS A 85 -16.99 -1.62 3.05
N ALA A 86 -15.72 -1.49 3.36
CA ALA A 86 -15.02 -2.33 4.34
C ALA A 86 -15.32 -1.93 5.79
N GLN A 87 -15.56 -0.65 6.09
CA GLN A 87 -15.76 -0.16 7.46
C GLN A 87 -16.86 -0.88 8.21
N ASP A 88 -17.97 -1.17 7.54
CA ASP A 88 -19.15 -1.80 8.14
C ASP A 88 -19.02 -3.33 8.26
N GLN A 89 -17.98 -3.92 7.68
CA GLN A 89 -17.80 -5.37 7.70
C GLN A 89 -17.28 -5.85 9.06
N THR A 90 -17.85 -6.94 9.56
CA THR A 90 -17.45 -7.56 10.83
C THR A 90 -16.46 -8.69 10.63
N LYS A 91 -16.57 -9.45 9.50
CA LYS A 91 -15.71 -10.59 9.19
C LYS A 91 -14.69 -10.21 8.11
N TRP A 92 -13.41 -10.32 8.44
CA TRP A 92 -12.31 -9.93 7.58
C TRP A 92 -11.38 -11.11 7.26
N GLY A 93 -10.74 -11.05 6.12
CA GLY A 93 -9.59 -11.89 5.80
C GLY A 93 -8.31 -11.05 5.72
N ILE A 94 -7.25 -11.51 6.34
CA ILE A 94 -5.91 -10.92 6.24
C ILE A 94 -5.06 -11.81 5.35
N ILE A 95 -4.54 -11.27 4.25
CA ILE A 95 -3.67 -12.02 3.35
C ILE A 95 -2.23 -11.61 3.59
N LEU A 96 -1.40 -12.56 3.98
CA LEU A 96 0.06 -12.40 3.99
C LEU A 96 0.62 -12.98 2.69
N GLY A 97 1.16 -12.11 1.84
CA GLY A 97 1.77 -12.51 0.58
C GLY A 97 3.07 -13.28 0.80
N THR A 98 3.18 -14.46 0.18
CA THR A 98 4.36 -15.31 0.29
C THR A 98 5.27 -15.25 -0.95
N LEU A 99 4.86 -14.49 -1.96
CA LEU A 99 5.66 -14.28 -3.17
C LEU A 99 6.80 -13.27 -2.90
N GLY A 100 8.03 -13.71 -3.05
CA GLY A 100 9.19 -12.86 -2.84
C GLY A 100 9.31 -12.35 -1.40
N ARG A 101 9.57 -11.04 -1.24
CA ARG A 101 9.77 -10.38 0.06
C ARG A 101 8.69 -9.33 0.37
N GLN A 102 7.53 -9.46 -0.24
CA GLN A 102 6.46 -8.44 -0.11
C GLN A 102 5.67 -8.58 1.19
N GLY A 103 5.49 -9.79 1.70
CA GLY A 103 4.85 -10.04 2.99
C GLY A 103 5.71 -9.57 4.16
N ASN A 104 5.11 -8.89 5.13
CA ASN A 104 5.79 -8.38 6.32
C ASN A 104 4.99 -8.75 7.57
N VAL A 105 5.60 -9.58 8.43
CA VAL A 105 4.97 -10.06 9.67
C VAL A 105 4.71 -8.91 10.66
N GLN A 106 5.55 -7.88 10.70
CA GLN A 106 5.32 -6.73 11.58
C GLN A 106 4.08 -5.94 11.17
N ILE A 107 3.83 -5.79 9.84
CA ILE A 107 2.58 -5.18 9.36
C ILE A 107 1.40 -6.07 9.71
N LEU A 108 1.53 -7.40 9.60
CA LEU A 108 0.49 -8.35 9.99
C LEU A 108 0.10 -8.16 11.46
N GLU A 109 1.06 -8.13 12.37
CA GLU A 109 0.76 -7.97 13.79
C GLU A 109 0.11 -6.62 14.11
N ARG A 110 0.53 -5.54 13.44
CA ARG A 110 -0.14 -4.22 13.58
C ARG A 110 -1.57 -4.22 13.05
N ILE A 111 -1.84 -4.89 11.94
CA ILE A 111 -3.20 -5.03 11.40
C ILE A 111 -4.07 -5.87 12.34
N LYS A 112 -3.56 -7.00 12.87
CA LYS A 112 -4.26 -7.83 13.86
C LYS A 112 -4.65 -7.00 15.09
N LYS A 113 -3.68 -6.29 15.69
CA LYS A 113 -3.93 -5.39 16.81
C LYS A 113 -5.03 -4.36 16.51
N ALA A 114 -4.96 -3.73 15.34
CA ALA A 114 -5.96 -2.75 14.92
C ALA A 114 -7.36 -3.36 14.73
N MET A 115 -7.45 -4.60 14.26
CA MET A 115 -8.71 -5.34 14.12
C MET A 115 -9.29 -5.75 15.49
N ASP A 116 -8.45 -6.23 16.40
CA ASP A 116 -8.85 -6.58 17.77
C ASP A 116 -9.43 -5.37 18.50
N GLU A 117 -8.75 -4.23 18.41
CA GLU A 117 -9.22 -2.96 18.98
C GLU A 117 -10.51 -2.44 18.34
N ALA A 118 -10.77 -2.77 17.06
CA ALA A 118 -11.98 -2.42 16.35
C ALA A 118 -13.10 -3.47 16.49
N GLY A 119 -12.90 -4.54 17.27
CA GLY A 119 -13.87 -5.62 17.48
C GLY A 119 -14.19 -6.41 16.20
N LYS A 120 -13.26 -6.51 15.25
CA LYS A 120 -13.44 -7.26 14.01
C LYS A 120 -13.01 -8.72 14.22
N THR A 121 -13.76 -9.65 13.63
CA THR A 121 -13.33 -11.06 13.50
C THR A 121 -12.52 -11.25 12.23
N TYR A 122 -11.45 -12.01 12.32
CA TYR A 122 -10.59 -12.24 11.16
C TYR A 122 -9.89 -13.60 11.20
N PHE A 123 -9.36 -14.00 10.06
CA PHE A 123 -8.39 -15.09 9.95
C PHE A 123 -7.25 -14.67 9.01
N VAL A 124 -6.13 -15.36 9.12
CA VAL A 124 -4.94 -15.10 8.29
C VAL A 124 -4.83 -16.16 7.21
N LEU A 125 -4.63 -15.74 5.97
CA LEU A 125 -4.45 -16.58 4.80
C LEU A 125 -3.09 -16.29 4.15
N LEU A 126 -2.28 -17.32 3.94
CA LEU A 126 -1.00 -17.22 3.25
C LEU A 126 -1.21 -17.53 1.77
N LEU A 127 -0.88 -16.57 0.91
CA LEU A 127 -1.04 -16.73 -0.55
C LEU A 127 0.20 -16.24 -1.30
N SER A 128 0.64 -17.02 -2.27
CA SER A 128 1.61 -16.58 -3.26
C SER A 128 0.96 -15.72 -4.36
N GLU A 129 -0.30 -16.00 -4.66
CA GLU A 129 -1.06 -15.33 -5.72
C GLU A 129 -2.47 -14.99 -5.24
N ILE A 130 -2.87 -13.75 -5.47
CA ILE A 130 -4.14 -13.19 -5.00
C ILE A 130 -5.04 -12.92 -6.20
N PHE A 131 -6.05 -13.77 -6.39
CA PHE A 131 -7.02 -13.65 -7.47
C PHE A 131 -8.45 -13.44 -6.95
N PRO A 132 -9.27 -12.63 -7.64
CA PRO A 132 -10.67 -12.43 -7.27
C PRO A 132 -11.46 -13.73 -7.11
N SER A 133 -11.27 -14.70 -8.02
CA SER A 133 -11.94 -15.99 -7.99
C SER A 133 -11.58 -16.83 -6.77
N LYS A 134 -10.32 -16.78 -6.34
CA LYS A 134 -9.86 -17.48 -5.13
C LYS A 134 -10.46 -16.87 -3.86
N LEU A 135 -10.50 -15.56 -3.75
CA LEU A 135 -11.09 -14.87 -2.59
C LEU A 135 -12.62 -15.00 -2.56
N ALA A 136 -13.26 -15.13 -3.71
CA ALA A 136 -14.71 -15.33 -3.81
C ALA A 136 -15.20 -16.65 -3.21
N LEU A 137 -14.32 -17.64 -2.97
CA LEU A 137 -14.66 -18.90 -2.31
C LEU A 137 -14.98 -18.71 -0.81
N PHE A 138 -14.49 -17.65 -0.20
CA PHE A 138 -14.72 -17.31 1.20
C PHE A 138 -16.00 -16.46 1.32
N GLU A 139 -17.16 -17.13 1.31
CA GLU A 139 -18.46 -16.46 1.17
C GLU A 139 -18.80 -15.53 2.34
N GLU A 140 -18.31 -15.81 3.51
CA GLU A 140 -18.59 -15.03 4.73
C GLU A 140 -17.70 -13.82 4.91
N VAL A 141 -16.62 -13.67 4.11
CA VAL A 141 -15.69 -12.56 4.25
C VAL A 141 -16.25 -11.31 3.59
N GLY A 142 -16.45 -10.28 4.40
CA GLY A 142 -16.97 -8.99 3.95
C GLY A 142 -15.90 -8.01 3.46
N ALA A 143 -14.66 -8.14 3.93
CA ALA A 143 -13.53 -7.32 3.49
C ALA A 143 -12.21 -8.08 3.59
N TRP A 144 -11.28 -7.72 2.72
CA TRP A 144 -9.92 -8.26 2.70
C TRP A 144 -8.89 -7.16 2.90
N VAL A 145 -7.84 -7.46 3.66
CA VAL A 145 -6.59 -6.68 3.63
C VAL A 145 -5.46 -7.58 3.16
N GLN A 146 -4.67 -7.09 2.20
CA GLN A 146 -3.52 -7.82 1.68
C GLN A 146 -2.21 -7.15 2.08
N ILE A 147 -1.31 -7.92 2.65
CA ILE A 147 0.06 -7.54 3.01
C ILE A 147 0.98 -8.18 1.98
N ALA A 148 0.99 -7.57 0.79
CA ALA A 148 1.78 -7.95 -0.37
C ALA A 148 2.12 -6.67 -1.17
N CYS A 149 1.96 -6.67 -2.49
CA CYS A 149 2.14 -5.47 -3.29
C CYS A 149 0.93 -4.52 -3.15
N PRO A 150 1.07 -3.32 -2.58
CA PRO A 150 -0.05 -2.38 -2.39
C PRO A 150 -0.70 -1.96 -3.71
N ARG A 151 0.04 -2.01 -4.82
CA ARG A 151 -0.50 -1.73 -6.16
C ARG A 151 -1.58 -2.71 -6.59
N LEU A 152 -1.60 -3.93 -6.04
CA LEU A 152 -2.68 -4.87 -6.31
C LEU A 152 -4.05 -4.28 -5.93
N SER A 153 -4.16 -3.66 -4.76
CA SER A 153 -5.40 -3.00 -4.34
C SER A 153 -5.70 -1.75 -5.16
N ILE A 154 -4.68 -0.95 -5.48
CA ILE A 154 -4.81 0.30 -6.23
C ILE A 154 -5.27 0.02 -7.67
N ASP A 155 -4.59 -0.88 -8.36
CA ASP A 155 -4.77 -1.10 -9.80
C ASP A 155 -5.93 -2.08 -10.08
N TRP A 156 -6.08 -3.10 -9.26
CA TRP A 156 -7.00 -4.22 -9.47
C TRP A 156 -8.16 -4.28 -8.47
N GLY A 157 -8.23 -3.34 -7.51
CA GLY A 157 -9.24 -3.35 -6.45
C GLY A 157 -10.68 -3.47 -6.94
N ARG A 158 -10.99 -2.93 -8.12
CA ARG A 158 -12.32 -3.03 -8.74
C ARG A 158 -12.69 -4.44 -9.23
N ALA A 159 -11.70 -5.31 -9.45
CA ALA A 159 -11.95 -6.70 -9.81
C ALA A 159 -12.48 -7.52 -8.62
N PHE A 160 -12.27 -7.08 -7.39
CA PHE A 160 -12.73 -7.72 -6.15
C PHE A 160 -14.13 -7.22 -5.77
N GLN A 161 -15.14 -7.62 -6.58
CA GLN A 161 -16.50 -7.08 -6.47
C GLN A 161 -17.25 -7.57 -5.23
N LYS A 162 -17.03 -8.82 -4.80
CA LYS A 162 -17.74 -9.43 -3.67
C LYS A 162 -17.36 -8.76 -2.35
N ALA A 163 -16.08 -8.69 -2.07
CA ALA A 163 -15.51 -8.05 -0.89
C ALA A 163 -14.33 -7.15 -1.29
N PRO A 164 -14.26 -5.90 -0.79
CA PRO A 164 -13.17 -4.99 -1.16
C PRO A 164 -11.82 -5.55 -0.71
N LEU A 165 -10.80 -5.38 -1.55
CA LEU A 165 -9.42 -5.70 -1.24
C LEU A 165 -8.67 -4.41 -0.91
N LEU A 166 -8.26 -4.27 0.34
CA LEU A 166 -7.54 -3.13 0.86
C LEU A 166 -6.04 -3.43 0.97
N ASN A 167 -5.20 -2.41 0.86
CA ASN A 167 -3.82 -2.47 1.31
C ASN A 167 -3.70 -2.05 2.80
N PRO A 168 -2.54 -2.19 3.45
CA PRO A 168 -2.39 -1.88 4.87
C PRO A 168 -2.76 -0.45 5.26
N TYR A 169 -2.42 0.57 4.44
CA TYR A 169 -2.82 1.95 4.70
C TYR A 169 -4.35 2.09 4.73
N GLU A 170 -5.01 1.57 3.71
CA GLU A 170 -6.47 1.63 3.57
C GLU A 170 -7.19 0.87 4.70
N ALA A 171 -6.62 -0.26 5.12
CA ALA A 171 -7.14 -0.99 6.27
C ALA A 171 -7.07 -0.18 7.56
N HIS A 172 -5.96 0.52 7.82
CA HIS A 172 -5.86 1.44 8.96
C HIS A 172 -6.89 2.58 8.89
N VAL A 173 -7.19 3.10 7.69
CA VAL A 173 -8.27 4.09 7.50
C VAL A 173 -9.63 3.47 7.80
N ALA A 174 -9.92 2.29 7.25
CA ALA A 174 -11.19 1.59 7.46
C ALA A 174 -11.43 1.24 8.94
N LEU A 175 -10.37 0.92 9.68
CA LEU A 175 -10.42 0.60 11.12
C LEU A 175 -10.37 1.85 12.03
N GLY A 176 -10.41 3.06 11.45
CA GLY A 176 -10.41 4.33 12.21
C GLY A 176 -9.09 4.67 12.89
N LYS A 177 -7.97 4.01 12.51
CA LYS A 177 -6.64 4.24 13.09
C LYS A 177 -5.90 5.43 12.45
N THR A 178 -6.31 5.85 11.28
CA THR A 178 -5.82 7.04 10.60
C THR A 178 -6.90 7.62 9.68
N THR A 179 -6.72 8.86 9.25
CA THR A 179 -7.62 9.50 8.29
C THR A 179 -7.13 9.29 6.85
N PHE A 180 -8.07 9.30 5.90
CA PHE A 180 -7.71 9.27 4.48
C PHE A 180 -6.98 10.56 4.10
N LYS A 181 -5.74 10.42 3.63
CA LYS A 181 -4.88 11.55 3.29
C LYS A 181 -5.28 12.19 1.97
N LYS A 182 -5.18 13.52 1.88
CA LYS A 182 -5.41 14.28 0.64
C LYS A 182 -4.50 13.80 -0.51
N THR A 183 -3.24 13.57 -0.21
CA THR A 183 -2.29 12.91 -1.11
C THR A 183 -2.20 11.44 -0.71
N TYR A 184 -2.49 10.53 -1.64
CA TYR A 184 -2.41 9.11 -1.37
C TYR A 184 -0.96 8.68 -1.13
N PRO A 185 -0.66 8.01 0.00
CA PRO A 185 0.72 7.70 0.36
C PRO A 185 1.28 6.60 -0.54
N MET A 186 2.41 6.90 -1.18
CA MET A 186 3.23 5.91 -1.87
C MET A 186 4.57 5.82 -1.14
N ASP A 187 4.51 5.30 0.10
CA ASP A 187 5.59 5.36 1.07
C ASP A 187 5.78 4.02 1.83
N PHE A 188 5.34 2.91 1.23
CA PHE A 188 5.27 1.60 1.91
C PHE A 188 6.63 1.06 2.39
N TYR A 189 7.74 1.51 1.81
CA TYR A 189 9.11 1.21 2.28
C TYR A 189 9.78 2.38 2.99
N SER A 190 9.09 3.50 3.20
CA SER A 190 9.66 4.65 3.92
C SER A 190 9.73 4.41 5.43
N LYS A 191 10.65 5.13 6.09
CA LYS A 191 10.71 5.19 7.55
C LYS A 191 9.85 6.36 8.06
N GLY A 192 9.11 6.15 9.13
CA GLY A 192 8.44 7.22 9.86
C GLY A 192 7.12 7.71 9.25
N SER A 193 6.60 7.06 8.22
CA SER A 193 5.34 7.49 7.59
C SER A 193 4.09 7.01 8.32
N GLY A 194 4.07 5.75 8.75
CA GLY A 194 2.93 5.18 9.47
C GLY A 194 2.98 3.66 9.62
N PRO A 195 2.01 3.07 10.35
CA PRO A 195 2.01 1.65 10.70
C PRO A 195 1.85 0.72 9.49
N TRP A 196 1.50 1.25 8.32
CA TRP A 196 1.41 0.50 7.07
C TRP A 196 2.75 0.28 6.36
N THR A 197 3.84 0.94 6.84
CA THR A 197 5.15 0.85 6.18
C THR A 197 6.00 -0.27 6.74
N ASN A 198 6.89 -0.82 5.90
CA ASN A 198 7.75 -1.94 6.25
C ASN A 198 8.78 -1.60 7.35
N TYR A 199 9.19 -0.35 7.45
CA TYR A 199 10.21 0.11 8.38
C TYR A 199 9.67 1.02 9.49
N HIS A 200 8.36 0.97 9.74
CA HIS A 200 7.76 1.68 10.85
C HIS A 200 8.31 1.14 12.17
N VAL A 201 8.74 2.07 13.02
CA VAL A 201 9.15 1.78 14.40
C VAL A 201 8.10 2.37 15.31
N GLU A 202 7.43 1.53 16.10
CA GLU A 202 6.55 2.00 17.15
C GLU A 202 7.40 2.75 18.19
N GLU A 203 7.02 3.99 18.52
CA GLU A 203 7.56 4.65 19.69
C GLU A 203 7.14 3.80 20.89
N LYS A 204 8.11 3.15 21.56
CA LYS A 204 7.86 2.43 22.80
C LYS A 204 7.29 3.47 23.78
N GLU A 205 6.03 3.33 24.15
CA GLU A 205 5.52 3.97 25.35
C GLU A 205 6.49 3.63 26.48
N LYS A 206 7.10 4.64 27.07
CA LYS A 206 7.95 4.50 28.24
C LYS A 206 7.02 4.19 29.42
N GLY A 207 6.89 2.95 29.74
CA GLY A 207 6.20 2.53 30.95
C GLY A 207 5.44 1.20 30.80
N GLU A 208 5.96 0.21 31.55
CA GLU A 208 5.30 -0.97 32.07
C GLU A 208 5.27 -2.26 31.24
N ASN A 209 6.17 -3.13 31.68
CA ASN A 209 6.14 -4.57 31.93
C ASN A 209 5.30 -5.52 31.07
N GLU A 210 6.09 -6.48 30.62
CA GLU A 210 5.79 -7.86 30.29
C GLU A 210 4.66 -8.49 31.11
N GLU A 211 3.69 -9.10 30.45
CA GLU A 211 3.39 -10.54 30.58
C GLU A 211 2.10 -10.92 29.83
N LYS A 212 2.23 -12.06 29.12
CA LYS A 212 1.19 -13.03 28.76
C LYS A 212 0.19 -12.71 27.64
N GLY A 213 0.28 -13.57 26.66
CA GLY A 213 -0.79 -13.86 25.71
C GLY A 213 -0.38 -14.88 24.66
N LYS A 214 -0.12 -16.13 25.07
CA LYS A 214 -0.23 -17.25 24.13
C LYS A 214 -1.72 -17.45 23.87
N ASP A 215 -2.21 -16.99 22.73
CA ASP A 215 -3.50 -17.42 22.25
C ASP A 215 -3.41 -17.97 20.83
N MET A 216 -4.12 -19.04 20.62
CA MET A 216 -3.97 -20.00 19.53
C MET A 216 -4.24 -19.37 18.18
N MET A 217 -3.20 -19.30 17.37
CA MET A 217 -3.25 -18.97 15.96
C MET A 217 -3.87 -20.17 15.20
N GLN A 218 -5.10 -20.04 14.75
CA GLN A 218 -5.61 -20.94 13.71
C GLN A 218 -5.04 -20.51 12.35
N VAL A 219 -3.95 -21.15 11.98
CA VAL A 219 -3.40 -21.04 10.63
C VAL A 219 -4.10 -22.06 9.75
N VAL A 220 -4.91 -21.60 8.80
CA VAL A 220 -5.47 -22.46 7.77
C VAL A 220 -4.54 -22.39 6.56
N GLU A 221 -3.74 -23.42 6.37
CA GLU A 221 -2.90 -23.59 5.19
C GLU A 221 -3.78 -24.14 4.06
N VAL A 222 -4.03 -23.32 3.03
CA VAL A 222 -4.69 -23.80 1.81
C VAL A 222 -3.61 -24.21 0.82
N VAL A 223 -3.38 -25.51 0.74
CA VAL A 223 -2.50 -26.13 -0.26
C VAL A 223 -3.14 -26.02 -1.65
N LYS A 224 -2.31 -25.70 -2.64
CA LYS A 224 -2.41 -25.53 -4.11
C LYS A 224 -3.70 -25.99 -4.81
#